data_695f6625d94f18d27f159b8923fb55e5
#
_entry.id   695f6625d94f18d27f159b8923fb55e5
#
_cell.length_a   1.000
_cell.length_b   1.000
_cell.length_c   1.000
_cell.angle_alpha   90.00
_cell.angle_beta   90.00
_cell.angle_gamma   90.00
#
_symmetry.space_group_name_H-M   'P 1'
#
loop_
_entity.id
_entity.type
_entity.pdbx_description
1 polymer ?
#
loop_
_entity_poly.entity_id
_entity_poly.type
_entity_poly.pdbx_seq_one_letter_code
_entity_poly.pdbx_strand_id
1 'polypeptide(L)'
;MEVYKGPHLVINHEQANSRLISTWKSSPPNDLAYRKELIQHLYIVQEIKPAQVMWLMENLTFKIDDATKIWADENISKPIFKSGFIAKRQDGFHQVAIIVGHDVLAYLEVTDIFNEHSSSGFKPKYFATETEAKSWLNGDLNIKDFKSGDELTINFKGIDDKGKAVFEFKEQISNFASTINSFKTIIEQPHFIKNNIDKFSNLTKREKETLKFIINGDDNKQIAEKMHVSPNTIRTHRNRIWQKLEIQNLRECLRYSCFFN
;
A
#
# COMPACT_ATOMS: atom_id res chain seq x y z
N MET A 1 2.28 28.31 12.03
CA MET A 1 3.67 28.86 11.91
C MET A 1 4.50 27.85 11.13
N GLU A 2 5.24 28.30 10.10
CA GLU A 2 6.17 27.43 9.37
C GLU A 2 7.38 27.12 10.28
N VAL A 3 7.66 25.83 10.49
CA VAL A 3 8.77 25.34 11.33
C VAL A 3 9.86 24.67 10.51
N TYR A 4 9.57 24.32 9.25
CA TYR A 4 10.55 23.79 8.32
C TYR A 4 10.14 24.07 6.87
N LYS A 5 11.16 24.37 6.04
CA LYS A 5 11.00 24.57 4.61
C LYS A 5 12.20 23.94 3.89
N GLY A 6 12.01 22.67 3.52
CA GLY A 6 12.97 21.92 2.71
C GLY A 6 12.76 22.11 1.22
N PRO A 7 13.60 21.47 0.39
CA PRO A 7 13.43 21.43 -1.05
C PRO A 7 12.10 20.83 -1.51
N HIS A 8 11.60 19.82 -0.83
CA HIS A 8 10.41 19.07 -1.22
C HIS A 8 9.31 19.07 -0.16
N LEU A 9 9.65 19.22 1.12
CA LEU A 9 8.74 19.16 2.26
C LEU A 9 8.66 20.51 2.97
N VAL A 10 7.45 20.91 3.35
CA VAL A 10 7.20 22.03 4.27
C VAL A 10 6.43 21.52 5.46
N ILE A 11 6.82 21.97 6.65
CA ILE A 11 6.19 21.58 7.89
C ILE A 11 5.71 22.85 8.62
N ASN A 12 4.42 22.86 8.94
CA ASN A 12 3.76 23.90 9.70
C ASN A 12 3.32 23.36 11.07
N HIS A 13 3.46 24.15 12.11
CA HIS A 13 2.95 23.84 13.43
C HIS A 13 1.73 24.72 13.75
N GLU A 14 0.59 24.08 13.96
CA GLU A 14 -0.68 24.65 14.39
C GLU A 14 -0.77 24.55 15.93
N GLN A 15 -0.30 25.58 16.62
CA GLN A 15 -0.14 25.56 18.09
C GLN A 15 -1.44 25.30 18.83
N ALA A 16 -2.57 25.86 18.34
CA ALA A 16 -3.89 25.77 18.99
C ALA A 16 -4.33 24.30 19.21
N ASN A 17 -3.98 23.40 18.27
CA ASN A 17 -4.36 21.99 18.31
C ASN A 17 -3.15 21.07 18.55
N SER A 18 -1.97 21.64 18.83
CA SER A 18 -0.71 20.89 18.89
C SER A 18 -0.54 19.96 17.68
N ARG A 19 -0.83 20.47 16.46
CA ARG A 19 -0.86 19.72 15.22
C ARG A 19 0.32 20.08 14.33
N LEU A 20 1.03 19.07 13.87
CA LEU A 20 2.06 19.20 12.85
C LEU A 20 1.47 18.87 11.47
N ILE A 21 1.60 19.80 10.52
CA ILE A 21 1.11 19.65 9.15
C ILE A 21 2.29 19.58 8.22
N SER A 22 2.51 18.42 7.63
CA SER A 22 3.62 18.12 6.71
C SER A 22 3.09 18.02 5.29
N THR A 23 3.56 18.92 4.41
CA THR A 23 3.09 19.04 3.03
C THR A 23 4.22 18.75 2.05
N TRP A 24 4.06 17.73 1.23
CA TRP A 24 4.92 17.53 0.08
C TRP A 24 4.57 18.55 -1.00
N LYS A 25 5.49 19.48 -1.27
CA LYS A 25 5.33 20.48 -2.33
C LYS A 25 5.66 19.94 -3.71
N SER A 26 6.56 18.99 -3.76
CA SER A 26 6.99 18.30 -4.98
C SER A 26 7.51 16.92 -4.62
N SER A 27 7.54 16.04 -5.59
CA SER A 27 8.12 14.71 -5.41
C SER A 27 9.64 14.78 -5.33
N PRO A 28 10.29 14.12 -4.35
CA PRO A 28 11.74 13.98 -4.32
C PRO A 28 12.26 13.23 -5.55
N PRO A 29 13.46 13.56 -6.06
CA PRO A 29 14.01 12.92 -7.25
C PRO A 29 14.57 11.50 -7.01
N ASN A 30 14.80 11.12 -5.76
CA ASN A 30 15.37 9.82 -5.38
C ASN A 30 15.17 9.54 -3.88
N ASP A 31 15.49 8.30 -3.48
CA ASP A 31 15.37 7.83 -2.09
C ASP A 31 16.19 8.66 -1.09
N LEU A 32 17.36 9.10 -1.46
CA LEU A 32 18.21 9.88 -0.56
C LEU A 32 17.57 11.23 -0.22
N ALA A 33 16.99 11.91 -1.21
CA ALA A 33 16.28 13.17 -1.01
C ALA A 33 15.02 12.94 -0.15
N TYR A 34 14.26 11.88 -0.42
CA TYR A 34 13.10 11.48 0.37
C TYR A 34 13.47 11.22 1.84
N ARG A 35 14.50 10.40 2.10
CA ARG A 35 14.94 10.07 3.45
C ARG A 35 15.44 11.30 4.23
N LYS A 36 16.11 12.23 3.56
CA LYS A 36 16.54 13.50 4.20
C LYS A 36 15.38 14.31 4.72
N GLU A 37 14.31 14.44 3.94
CA GLU A 37 13.10 15.16 4.38
C GLU A 37 12.42 14.45 5.55
N LEU A 38 12.33 13.13 5.53
CA LEU A 38 11.74 12.36 6.64
C LEU A 38 12.57 12.45 7.93
N ILE A 39 13.90 12.51 7.85
CA ILE A 39 14.77 12.72 9.00
C ILE A 39 14.52 14.11 9.61
N GLN A 40 14.37 15.14 8.80
CA GLN A 40 14.00 16.49 9.30
C GLN A 40 12.64 16.47 9.99
N HIS A 41 11.65 15.79 9.40
CA HIS A 41 10.36 15.61 10.03
C HIS A 41 10.48 14.93 11.41
N LEU A 42 11.28 13.86 11.52
CA LEU A 42 11.51 13.17 12.79
C LEU A 42 12.08 14.11 13.86
N TYR A 43 13.10 14.89 13.52
CA TYR A 43 13.71 15.87 14.47
C TYR A 43 12.65 16.88 14.96
N ILE A 44 11.83 17.40 14.06
CA ILE A 44 10.79 18.37 14.40
C ILE A 44 9.71 17.74 15.29
N VAL A 45 9.29 16.49 14.99
CA VAL A 45 8.35 15.76 15.85
C VAL A 45 8.93 15.55 17.26
N GLN A 46 10.22 15.21 17.36
CA GLN A 46 10.88 15.03 18.66
C GLN A 46 11.03 16.34 19.46
N GLU A 47 11.24 17.45 18.78
CA GLU A 47 11.36 18.78 19.39
C GLU A 47 9.99 19.31 19.83
N ILE A 48 9.00 19.31 18.92
CA ILE A 48 7.68 19.92 19.15
C ILE A 48 6.76 19.01 19.96
N LYS A 49 6.92 17.66 19.85
CA LYS A 49 6.07 16.65 20.50
C LYS A 49 4.58 16.90 20.22
N PRO A 50 4.17 16.92 18.95
CA PRO A 50 2.80 17.24 18.58
C PRO A 50 1.83 16.17 19.05
N ALA A 51 0.61 16.57 19.44
CA ALA A 51 -0.47 15.65 19.77
C ALA A 51 -1.07 15.00 18.50
N GLN A 52 -1.00 15.70 17.39
CA GLN A 52 -1.60 15.31 16.12
C GLN A 52 -0.62 15.55 14.97
N VAL A 53 -0.66 14.67 13.97
CA VAL A 53 0.12 14.83 12.73
C VAL A 53 -0.80 14.72 11.52
N MET A 54 -0.60 15.59 10.54
CA MET A 54 -1.32 15.57 9.29
C MET A 54 -0.32 15.61 8.12
N TRP A 55 -0.46 14.70 7.17
CA TRP A 55 0.35 14.61 5.97
C TRP A 55 -0.49 14.93 4.73
N LEU A 56 -0.02 15.87 3.90
CA LEU A 56 -0.56 16.16 2.59
C LEU A 56 0.37 15.52 1.55
N MET A 57 -0.12 14.44 0.93
CA MET A 57 0.67 13.55 0.06
C MET A 57 0.40 13.77 -1.44
N GLU A 58 -0.53 14.66 -1.80
CA GLU A 58 -1.02 14.84 -3.19
C GLU A 58 0.09 15.08 -4.22
N ASN A 59 1.17 15.74 -3.84
CA ASN A 59 2.30 16.02 -4.74
C ASN A 59 3.44 14.99 -4.63
N LEU A 60 3.28 13.94 -3.83
CA LEU A 60 4.25 12.87 -3.72
C LEU A 60 3.95 11.79 -4.78
N THR A 61 4.56 11.92 -5.95
CA THR A 61 4.45 10.95 -7.05
C THR A 61 5.66 10.02 -7.14
N PHE A 62 6.61 10.15 -6.21
CA PHE A 62 7.81 9.32 -6.12
C PHE A 62 7.45 7.89 -5.72
N LYS A 63 7.83 6.91 -6.54
CA LYS A 63 7.62 5.51 -6.21
C LYS A 63 8.63 5.06 -5.17
N ILE A 64 8.14 4.81 -3.97
CA ILE A 64 8.96 4.38 -2.83
C ILE A 64 9.16 2.86 -2.93
N ASP A 65 10.42 2.41 -3.02
CA ASP A 65 10.75 0.99 -3.03
C ASP A 65 10.59 0.33 -1.65
N ASP A 66 10.54 -1.01 -1.62
CA ASP A 66 10.32 -1.76 -0.39
C ASP A 66 11.45 -1.55 0.64
N ALA A 67 12.69 -1.36 0.18
CA ALA A 67 13.82 -1.10 1.08
C ALA A 67 13.68 0.26 1.78
N THR A 68 13.20 1.28 1.06
CA THR A 68 12.93 2.60 1.62
C THR A 68 11.70 2.60 2.53
N LYS A 69 10.67 1.82 2.23
CA LYS A 69 9.51 1.61 3.13
C LYS A 69 9.94 1.01 4.46
N ILE A 70 10.71 -0.08 4.44
CA ILE A 70 11.25 -0.73 5.64
C ILE A 70 12.12 0.25 6.42
N TRP A 71 13.01 0.97 5.72
CA TRP A 71 13.86 1.97 6.36
C TRP A 71 13.01 3.07 7.05
N ALA A 72 11.96 3.57 6.41
CA ALA A 72 11.09 4.59 6.98
C ALA A 72 10.33 4.07 8.21
N ASP A 73 9.84 2.83 8.19
CA ASP A 73 9.21 2.23 9.38
C ASP A 73 10.20 2.14 10.54
N GLU A 74 11.42 1.68 10.31
CA GLU A 74 12.41 1.47 11.37
C GLU A 74 13.00 2.76 11.91
N ASN A 75 13.29 3.73 11.05
CA ASN A 75 14.03 4.94 11.43
C ASN A 75 13.14 6.15 11.70
N ILE A 76 11.90 6.16 11.22
CA ILE A 76 10.97 7.29 11.38
C ILE A 76 9.75 6.88 12.20
N SER A 77 8.96 5.90 11.72
CA SER A 77 7.68 5.54 12.35
C SER A 77 7.89 4.97 13.75
N LYS A 78 8.73 3.95 13.90
CA LYS A 78 9.00 3.32 15.21
C LYS A 78 9.51 4.30 16.26
N PRO A 79 10.50 5.18 15.99
CA PRO A 79 10.93 6.18 16.97
C PRO A 79 9.81 7.14 17.39
N ILE A 80 8.99 7.61 16.45
CA ILE A 80 7.87 8.51 16.74
C ILE A 80 6.85 7.82 17.65
N PHE A 81 6.44 6.59 17.33
CA PHE A 81 5.39 5.89 18.08
C PHE A 81 5.86 5.30 19.40
N LYS A 82 7.11 4.87 19.52
CA LYS A 82 7.70 4.47 20.80
C LYS A 82 7.81 5.62 21.80
N SER A 83 7.92 6.85 21.32
CA SER A 83 7.97 8.03 22.20
C SER A 83 6.66 8.32 22.93
N GLY A 84 5.52 7.78 22.42
CA GLY A 84 4.20 7.98 23.02
C GLY A 84 3.60 9.39 22.85
N PHE A 85 4.21 10.28 22.05
CA PHE A 85 3.71 11.64 21.84
C PHE A 85 2.37 11.65 21.10
N ILE A 86 2.20 10.72 20.14
CA ILE A 86 1.00 10.59 19.34
C ILE A 86 0.15 9.48 19.90
N ALA A 87 -0.91 9.83 20.60
CA ALA A 87 -1.80 8.89 21.25
C ALA A 87 -2.68 8.11 20.27
N LYS A 88 -3.12 6.92 20.68
CA LYS A 88 -4.22 6.20 20.02
C LYS A 88 -5.55 6.79 20.46
N ARG A 89 -6.46 6.92 19.49
CA ARG A 89 -7.86 7.28 19.73
C ARG A 89 -8.65 6.05 20.18
N GLN A 90 -9.87 6.28 20.65
CA GLN A 90 -10.80 5.20 21.04
C GLN A 90 -11.19 4.28 19.85
N ASP A 91 -11.14 4.80 18.63
CA ASP A 91 -11.39 4.05 17.40
C ASP A 91 -10.20 3.16 16.96
N GLY A 92 -9.11 3.15 17.75
CA GLY A 92 -7.92 2.33 17.53
C GLY A 92 -6.90 2.89 16.55
N PHE A 93 -7.17 4.04 15.92
CA PHE A 93 -6.22 4.77 15.07
C PHE A 93 -5.33 5.69 15.90
N HIS A 94 -4.11 5.93 15.41
CA HIS A 94 -3.27 7.00 15.95
C HIS A 94 -3.80 8.37 15.48
N GLN A 95 -3.50 9.44 16.21
CA GLN A 95 -3.86 10.81 15.82
C GLN A 95 -3.02 11.29 14.64
N VAL A 96 -3.01 10.51 13.56
CA VAL A 96 -2.31 10.81 12.32
C VAL A 96 -3.26 10.67 11.15
N ALA A 97 -3.45 11.77 10.44
CA ALA A 97 -4.25 11.86 9.23
C ALA A 97 -3.34 11.95 8.01
N ILE A 98 -3.63 11.18 6.97
CA ILE A 98 -2.91 11.21 5.70
C ILE A 98 -3.89 11.59 4.60
N ILE A 99 -3.65 12.72 3.95
CA ILE A 99 -4.44 13.22 2.83
C ILE A 99 -3.75 12.80 1.54
N VAL A 100 -4.42 11.96 0.76
CA VAL A 100 -3.91 11.40 -0.49
C VAL A 100 -4.60 11.98 -1.73
N GLY A 101 -5.57 12.90 -1.53
CA GLY A 101 -6.38 13.44 -2.61
C GLY A 101 -7.40 12.45 -3.13
N HIS A 102 -7.88 12.69 -4.35
CA HIS A 102 -8.87 11.83 -5.03
C HIS A 102 -8.23 10.77 -5.95
N ASP A 103 -6.89 10.71 -6.00
CA ASP A 103 -6.18 9.71 -6.80
C ASP A 103 -6.09 8.38 -6.04
N VAL A 104 -6.88 7.42 -6.51
CA VAL A 104 -6.94 6.06 -5.93
C VAL A 104 -5.58 5.34 -6.03
N LEU A 105 -4.80 5.60 -7.09
CA LEU A 105 -3.48 4.98 -7.25
C LEU A 105 -2.48 5.56 -6.26
N ALA A 106 -2.48 6.88 -6.06
CA ALA A 106 -1.68 7.54 -5.03
C ALA A 106 -2.07 7.05 -3.63
N TYR A 107 -3.36 6.85 -3.36
CA TYR A 107 -3.84 6.24 -2.12
C TYR A 107 -3.26 4.84 -1.90
N LEU A 108 -3.25 3.98 -2.93
CA LEU A 108 -2.72 2.62 -2.83
C LEU A 108 -1.22 2.61 -2.53
N GLU A 109 -0.45 3.43 -3.23
CA GLU A 109 0.99 3.52 -3.02
C GLU A 109 1.34 3.99 -1.60
N VAL A 110 0.58 4.93 -1.05
CA VAL A 110 0.78 5.42 0.31
C VAL A 110 0.32 4.41 1.37
N THR A 111 -0.79 3.70 1.14
CA THR A 111 -1.27 2.67 2.09
C THR A 111 -0.34 1.48 2.16
N ASP A 112 0.28 1.07 1.04
CA ASP A 112 1.27 -0.02 1.01
C ASP A 112 2.49 0.30 1.89
N ILE A 113 2.86 1.58 2.01
CA ILE A 113 3.98 2.00 2.88
C ILE A 113 3.72 1.63 4.34
N PHE A 114 2.47 1.76 4.80
CA PHE A 114 2.13 1.64 6.21
C PHE A 114 1.49 0.31 6.60
N ASN A 115 0.90 -0.44 5.64
CA ASN A 115 0.15 -1.67 5.96
C ASN A 115 0.97 -2.95 5.81
N GLU A 116 1.80 -3.09 4.77
CA GLU A 116 2.51 -4.35 4.50
C GLU A 116 3.83 -4.50 5.27
N HIS A 117 4.46 -3.39 5.67
CA HIS A 117 5.79 -3.41 6.28
C HIS A 117 5.85 -2.80 7.68
N SER A 118 4.72 -2.38 8.25
CA SER A 118 4.69 -1.76 9.58
C SER A 118 4.75 -2.79 10.70
N SER A 119 5.95 -3.05 11.18
CA SER A 119 6.17 -3.79 12.44
C SER A 119 5.94 -2.89 13.66
N SER A 120 5.71 -1.59 13.47
CA SER A 120 5.49 -0.61 14.53
C SER A 120 4.07 -0.66 15.14
N GLY A 121 3.12 -1.33 14.49
CA GLY A 121 1.71 -1.31 14.89
C GLY A 121 1.04 0.06 14.67
N PHE A 122 1.64 0.91 13.84
CA PHE A 122 1.13 2.20 13.47
C PHE A 122 -0.13 2.09 12.63
N LYS A 123 -1.16 2.84 12.99
CA LYS A 123 -2.44 2.88 12.27
C LYS A 123 -2.83 4.33 11.99
N PRO A 124 -2.38 4.93 10.89
CA PRO A 124 -2.87 6.23 10.43
C PRO A 124 -4.25 6.10 9.84
N LYS A 125 -4.96 7.21 9.71
CA LYS A 125 -6.21 7.27 8.97
C LYS A 125 -6.05 8.11 7.70
N TYR A 126 -6.71 7.67 6.63
CA TYR A 126 -6.58 8.26 5.30
C TYR A 126 -7.83 9.07 4.96
N PHE A 127 -7.64 10.18 4.24
CA PHE A 127 -8.68 11.12 3.84
C PHE A 127 -8.47 11.59 2.41
N ALA A 128 -9.57 11.91 1.72
CA ALA A 128 -9.49 12.54 0.40
C ALA A 128 -9.19 14.04 0.52
N THR A 129 -9.67 14.68 1.57
CA THR A 129 -9.57 16.14 1.76
C THR A 129 -9.00 16.53 3.12
N GLU A 130 -8.36 17.71 3.15
CA GLU A 130 -7.84 18.30 4.37
C GLU A 130 -8.96 18.64 5.38
N THR A 131 -10.14 19.04 4.88
CA THR A 131 -11.29 19.37 5.71
C THR A 131 -11.78 18.15 6.50
N GLU A 132 -11.94 16.99 5.85
CA GLU A 132 -12.33 15.75 6.52
C GLU A 132 -11.29 15.30 7.56
N ALA A 133 -10.00 15.40 7.20
CA ALA A 133 -8.90 15.08 8.11
C ALA A 133 -8.91 15.94 9.36
N LYS A 134 -9.11 17.26 9.21
CA LYS A 134 -9.19 18.20 10.32
C LYS A 134 -10.41 17.92 11.20
N SER A 135 -11.60 17.72 10.63
CA SER A 135 -12.80 17.38 11.38
C SER A 135 -12.63 16.09 12.19
N TRP A 136 -12.01 15.07 11.60
CA TRP A 136 -11.72 13.82 12.32
C TRP A 136 -10.70 14.03 13.45
N LEU A 137 -9.60 14.75 13.22
CA LEU A 137 -8.59 15.04 14.24
C LEU A 137 -9.16 15.87 15.40
N ASN A 138 -10.08 16.78 15.11
CA ASN A 138 -10.75 17.60 16.14
C ASN A 138 -11.81 16.81 16.93
N GLY A 139 -12.23 15.64 16.46
CA GLY A 139 -13.28 14.85 17.08
C GLY A 139 -14.69 15.19 16.61
N ASP A 140 -14.82 16.05 15.60
CA ASP A 140 -16.12 16.50 15.06
C ASP A 140 -16.79 15.39 14.23
N LEU A 141 -16.00 14.52 13.61
CA LEU A 141 -16.45 13.32 12.91
C LEU A 141 -16.53 12.14 13.87
N ASN A 142 -17.70 11.87 14.38
CA ASN A 142 -17.99 10.68 15.18
C ASN A 142 -18.33 9.54 14.21
N ILE A 143 -17.36 8.66 13.95
CA ILE A 143 -17.51 7.49 13.05
C ILE A 143 -18.50 6.43 13.63
N LYS A 144 -18.99 6.64 14.87
CA LYS A 144 -20.01 5.78 15.47
C LYS A 144 -21.37 5.78 14.76
N ASP A 145 -21.61 6.77 13.87
CA ASP A 145 -22.87 6.87 13.11
C ASP A 145 -22.89 6.03 11.82
N PHE A 146 -21.78 5.40 11.44
CA PHE A 146 -21.75 4.45 10.35
C PHE A 146 -22.13 3.07 10.88
N LYS A 147 -23.41 2.70 10.69
CA LYS A 147 -23.90 1.35 11.00
C LYS A 147 -23.06 0.33 10.24
N SER A 148 -22.52 -0.64 10.98
CA SER A 148 -21.95 -1.86 10.43
C SER A 148 -23.03 -2.57 9.62
N GLY A 149 -22.96 -2.57 8.29
CA GLY A 149 -23.91 -3.29 7.47
C GLY A 149 -24.11 -2.80 6.03
N ASP A 150 -23.51 -1.68 5.63
CA ASP A 150 -23.63 -1.26 4.23
C ASP A 150 -22.64 -2.08 3.37
N GLU A 151 -23.19 -2.93 2.51
CA GLU A 151 -22.43 -3.69 1.52
C GLU A 151 -21.77 -2.73 0.51
N LEU A 152 -20.58 -3.11 0.01
CA LEU A 152 -19.94 -2.44 -1.10
C LEU A 152 -20.93 -2.26 -2.25
N THR A 153 -21.21 -1.02 -2.63
CA THR A 153 -22.05 -0.73 -3.79
C THR A 153 -21.20 -0.14 -4.92
N ILE A 154 -21.40 -0.67 -6.12
CA ILE A 154 -20.73 -0.19 -7.34
C ILE A 154 -21.79 0.27 -8.32
N ASN A 155 -21.79 1.55 -8.66
CA ASN A 155 -22.73 2.15 -9.58
C ASN A 155 -22.01 2.63 -10.85
N PHE A 156 -22.48 2.20 -12.02
CA PHE A 156 -22.06 2.76 -13.28
C PHE A 156 -22.69 4.13 -13.46
N LYS A 157 -21.88 5.19 -13.63
CA LYS A 157 -22.33 6.57 -13.79
C LYS A 157 -22.43 7.02 -15.23
N GLY A 158 -21.92 6.26 -16.18
CA GLY A 158 -21.92 6.59 -17.59
C GLY A 158 -20.55 6.61 -18.22
N ILE A 159 -20.43 7.32 -19.32
CA ILE A 159 -19.17 7.51 -20.05
C ILE A 159 -18.87 9.00 -20.05
N ASP A 160 -17.63 9.37 -19.70
CA ASP A 160 -17.20 10.76 -19.69
C ASP A 160 -16.98 11.29 -21.14
N ASP A 161 -16.69 12.57 -21.27
CA ASP A 161 -16.42 13.28 -22.52
C ASP A 161 -15.15 12.78 -23.26
N LYS A 162 -14.31 11.99 -22.60
CA LYS A 162 -13.11 11.32 -23.15
C LYS A 162 -13.35 9.86 -23.51
N GLY A 163 -14.61 9.38 -23.44
CA GLY A 163 -14.98 8.01 -23.75
C GLY A 163 -14.61 6.98 -22.67
N LYS A 164 -14.34 7.41 -21.43
CA LYS A 164 -14.02 6.51 -20.31
C LYS A 164 -15.26 6.18 -19.52
N ALA A 165 -15.42 4.91 -19.15
CA ALA A 165 -16.46 4.48 -18.24
C ALA A 165 -16.19 5.00 -16.82
N VAL A 166 -17.18 5.62 -16.21
CA VAL A 166 -17.13 6.18 -14.86
C VAL A 166 -17.94 5.30 -13.92
N PHE A 167 -17.32 4.86 -12.85
CA PHE A 167 -17.95 4.10 -11.79
C PHE A 167 -17.83 4.85 -10.46
N GLU A 168 -18.89 4.83 -9.68
CA GLU A 168 -18.91 5.24 -8.28
C GLU A 168 -19.00 3.99 -7.43
N PHE A 169 -18.12 3.87 -6.44
CA PHE A 169 -18.27 2.83 -5.43
C PHE A 169 -18.31 3.46 -4.04
N LYS A 170 -19.15 2.88 -3.18
CA LYS A 170 -19.29 3.30 -1.78
C LYS A 170 -18.95 2.12 -0.90
N GLU A 171 -18.03 2.34 0.02
CA GLU A 171 -17.53 1.34 0.96
C GLU A 171 -17.30 1.99 2.32
N GLN A 172 -17.42 1.21 3.38
CA GLN A 172 -17.06 1.69 4.70
C GLN A 172 -15.55 1.98 4.77
N ILE A 173 -15.22 3.09 5.41
CA ILE A 173 -13.83 3.55 5.50
C ILE A 173 -12.91 2.54 6.19
N SER A 174 -13.45 1.70 7.10
CA SER A 174 -12.71 0.61 7.75
C SER A 174 -12.25 -0.48 6.77
N ASN A 175 -13.00 -0.68 5.69
CA ASN A 175 -12.75 -1.74 4.70
C ASN A 175 -12.10 -1.19 3.43
N PHE A 176 -11.99 0.14 3.32
CA PHE A 176 -11.60 0.81 2.08
C PHE A 176 -10.24 0.31 1.57
N ALA A 177 -9.23 0.20 2.42
CA ALA A 177 -7.90 -0.29 2.03
C ALA A 177 -7.94 -1.71 1.45
N SER A 178 -8.67 -2.63 2.12
CA SER A 178 -8.79 -4.03 1.66
C SER A 178 -9.58 -4.13 0.35
N THR A 179 -10.64 -3.32 0.21
CA THR A 179 -11.48 -3.28 -0.99
C THR A 179 -10.68 -2.74 -2.18
N ILE A 180 -9.92 -1.67 -2.00
CA ILE A 180 -9.08 -1.10 -3.05
C ILE A 180 -7.96 -2.06 -3.45
N ASN A 181 -7.31 -2.76 -2.51
CA ASN A 181 -6.32 -3.79 -2.85
C ASN A 181 -6.93 -4.93 -3.66
N SER A 182 -8.17 -5.32 -3.36
CA SER A 182 -8.92 -6.28 -4.18
C SER A 182 -9.18 -5.77 -5.59
N PHE A 183 -9.59 -4.50 -5.75
CA PHE A 183 -9.75 -3.88 -7.07
C PHE A 183 -8.43 -3.79 -7.84
N LYS A 184 -7.33 -3.39 -7.18
CA LYS A 184 -5.99 -3.38 -7.80
C LYS A 184 -5.66 -4.75 -8.37
N THR A 185 -5.85 -5.80 -7.58
CA THR A 185 -5.62 -7.18 -8.01
C THR A 185 -6.49 -7.54 -9.22
N ILE A 186 -7.79 -7.19 -9.20
CA ILE A 186 -8.73 -7.45 -10.29
C ILE A 186 -8.34 -6.68 -11.57
N ILE A 187 -7.88 -5.43 -11.45
CA ILE A 187 -7.47 -4.61 -12.59
C ILE A 187 -6.12 -5.06 -13.16
N GLU A 188 -5.18 -5.43 -12.31
CA GLU A 188 -3.84 -5.88 -12.72
C GLU A 188 -3.84 -7.29 -13.35
N GLN A 189 -4.74 -8.17 -12.91
CA GLN A 189 -4.83 -9.54 -13.44
C GLN A 189 -5.00 -9.60 -14.96
N PRO A 190 -5.94 -8.90 -15.61
CA PRO A 190 -6.09 -8.94 -17.05
C PRO A 190 -4.85 -8.45 -17.80
N HIS A 191 -4.18 -7.41 -17.29
CA HIS A 191 -2.92 -6.92 -17.85
C HIS A 191 -1.79 -7.94 -17.71
N PHE A 192 -1.67 -8.55 -16.54
CA PHE A 192 -0.69 -9.61 -16.29
C PHE A 192 -0.96 -10.82 -17.19
N ILE A 193 -2.21 -11.28 -17.29
CA ILE A 193 -2.62 -12.39 -18.15
C ILE A 193 -2.26 -12.07 -19.61
N LYS A 194 -2.67 -10.92 -20.12
CA LYS A 194 -2.40 -10.50 -21.50
C LYS A 194 -0.91 -10.49 -21.83
N ASN A 195 -0.08 -10.00 -20.91
CA ASN A 195 1.36 -9.88 -21.13
C ASN A 195 2.14 -11.19 -20.93
N ASN A 196 1.53 -12.20 -20.29
CA ASN A 196 2.22 -13.44 -19.93
C ASN A 196 1.55 -14.70 -20.47
N ILE A 197 0.44 -14.57 -21.22
CA ILE A 197 -0.29 -15.74 -21.75
C ILE A 197 0.58 -16.59 -22.69
N ASP A 198 1.41 -15.97 -23.52
CA ASP A 198 2.30 -16.67 -24.42
C ASP A 198 3.37 -17.46 -23.65
N LYS A 199 3.98 -16.83 -22.64
CA LYS A 199 4.95 -17.49 -21.75
C LYS A 199 4.32 -18.69 -21.03
N PHE A 200 3.12 -18.50 -20.47
CA PHE A 200 2.39 -19.56 -19.81
C PHE A 200 1.97 -20.68 -20.79
N SER A 201 1.58 -20.33 -22.01
CA SER A 201 1.19 -21.29 -23.05
C SER A 201 2.35 -22.18 -23.49
N ASN A 202 3.60 -21.67 -23.45
CA ASN A 202 4.82 -22.41 -23.75
C ASN A 202 5.21 -23.46 -22.70
N LEU A 203 4.52 -23.50 -21.55
CA LEU A 203 4.71 -24.55 -20.57
C LEU A 203 4.05 -25.86 -21.03
N THR A 204 4.77 -26.96 -20.88
CA THR A 204 4.21 -28.30 -21.09
C THR A 204 3.15 -28.62 -20.03
N LYS A 205 2.33 -29.66 -20.26
CA LYS A 205 1.34 -30.11 -19.27
C LYS A 205 1.98 -30.40 -17.89
N ARG A 206 3.14 -31.09 -17.89
CA ARG A 206 3.88 -31.43 -16.66
C ARG A 206 4.46 -30.20 -15.96
N GLU A 207 4.91 -29.19 -16.70
CA GLU A 207 5.38 -27.95 -16.14
C GLU A 207 4.23 -27.12 -15.55
N LYS A 208 3.06 -27.10 -16.20
CA LYS A 208 1.84 -26.45 -15.65
C LYS A 208 1.37 -27.14 -14.37
N GLU A 209 1.36 -28.46 -14.35
CA GLU A 209 1.02 -29.23 -13.16
C GLU A 209 2.00 -28.97 -12.01
N THR A 210 3.30 -28.97 -12.29
CA THR A 210 4.34 -28.61 -11.32
C THR A 210 4.16 -27.19 -10.80
N LEU A 211 3.90 -26.23 -11.68
CA LEU A 211 3.67 -24.82 -11.33
C LEU A 211 2.47 -24.67 -10.39
N LYS A 212 1.37 -25.38 -10.65
CA LYS A 212 0.19 -25.39 -9.80
C LYS A 212 0.51 -25.85 -8.37
N PHE A 213 1.27 -26.90 -8.21
CA PHE A 213 1.70 -27.40 -6.89
C PHE A 213 2.61 -26.40 -6.18
N ILE A 214 3.54 -25.75 -6.90
CA ILE A 214 4.42 -24.71 -6.34
C ILE A 214 3.59 -23.54 -5.81
N ILE A 215 2.60 -23.09 -6.57
CA ILE A 215 1.68 -22.01 -6.18
C ILE A 215 0.87 -22.39 -4.93
N ASN A 216 0.49 -23.65 -4.80
CA ASN A 216 -0.20 -24.16 -3.61
C ASN A 216 0.70 -24.32 -2.37
N GLY A 217 2.01 -24.03 -2.49
CA GLY A 217 2.95 -24.07 -1.39
C GLY A 217 3.63 -25.42 -1.18
N ASP A 218 3.44 -26.39 -2.09
CA ASP A 218 4.07 -27.71 -1.98
C ASP A 218 5.60 -27.62 -2.20
N ASP A 219 6.35 -28.34 -1.39
CA ASP A 219 7.79 -28.49 -1.56
C ASP A 219 8.15 -29.51 -2.64
N ASN A 220 9.44 -29.59 -3.01
CA ASN A 220 9.87 -30.46 -4.10
C ASN A 220 9.64 -31.96 -3.80
N LYS A 221 9.63 -32.40 -2.53
CA LYS A 221 9.39 -33.79 -2.16
C LYS A 221 7.90 -34.10 -2.27
N GLN A 222 7.03 -33.22 -1.77
CA GLN A 222 5.58 -33.35 -1.86
C GLN A 222 5.12 -33.37 -3.32
N ILE A 223 5.68 -32.48 -4.17
CA ILE A 223 5.38 -32.47 -5.61
C ILE A 223 5.83 -33.77 -6.27
N ALA A 224 7.03 -34.24 -5.94
CA ALA A 224 7.58 -35.49 -6.50
C ALA A 224 6.70 -36.72 -6.17
N GLU A 225 6.22 -36.81 -4.93
CA GLU A 225 5.28 -37.84 -4.49
C GLU A 225 3.94 -37.75 -5.26
N LYS A 226 3.33 -36.55 -5.33
CA LYS A 226 2.07 -36.33 -6.06
C LYS A 226 2.14 -36.61 -7.55
N MET A 227 3.30 -36.33 -8.16
CA MET A 227 3.52 -36.54 -9.60
C MET A 227 4.15 -37.90 -9.95
N HIS A 228 4.49 -38.71 -8.95
CA HIS A 228 5.16 -40.01 -9.08
C HIS A 228 6.49 -39.93 -9.86
N VAL A 229 7.33 -38.95 -9.50
CA VAL A 229 8.66 -38.71 -10.10
C VAL A 229 9.71 -38.47 -9.01
N SER A 230 10.98 -38.37 -9.40
CA SER A 230 12.04 -38.04 -8.45
C SER A 230 12.05 -36.55 -8.06
N PRO A 231 12.50 -36.17 -6.84
CA PRO A 231 12.69 -34.77 -6.47
C PRO A 231 13.65 -34.02 -7.42
N ASN A 232 14.62 -34.72 -8.01
CA ASN A 232 15.51 -34.13 -9.02
C ASN A 232 14.77 -33.76 -10.30
N THR A 233 13.79 -34.57 -10.70
CA THR A 233 12.92 -34.25 -11.85
C THR A 233 12.13 -32.99 -11.60
N ILE A 234 11.58 -32.81 -10.39
CA ILE A 234 10.87 -31.58 -10.00
C ILE A 234 11.80 -30.38 -10.03
N ARG A 235 13.03 -30.51 -9.53
CA ARG A 235 14.03 -29.42 -9.59
C ARG A 235 14.29 -29.00 -11.04
N THR A 236 14.39 -29.96 -11.95
CA THR A 236 14.56 -29.70 -13.39
C THR A 236 13.35 -28.98 -13.97
N HIS A 237 12.12 -29.43 -13.63
CA HIS A 237 10.89 -28.74 -14.06
C HIS A 237 10.82 -27.31 -13.53
N ARG A 238 11.15 -27.07 -12.26
CA ARG A 238 11.22 -25.71 -11.70
C ARG A 238 12.16 -24.81 -12.48
N ASN A 239 13.38 -25.26 -12.74
CA ASN A 239 14.34 -24.46 -13.48
C ASN A 239 13.83 -24.11 -14.89
N ARG A 240 13.22 -25.06 -15.59
CA ARG A 240 12.61 -24.80 -16.91
C ARG A 240 11.42 -23.85 -16.84
N ILE A 241 10.57 -23.98 -15.82
CA ILE A 241 9.46 -23.06 -15.58
C ILE A 241 10.00 -21.64 -15.35
N TRP A 242 11.00 -21.47 -14.47
CA TRP A 242 11.63 -20.18 -14.20
C TRP A 242 12.18 -19.52 -15.45
N GLN A 243 12.88 -20.29 -16.29
CA GLN A 243 13.41 -19.81 -17.57
C GLN A 243 12.30 -19.41 -18.55
N LYS A 244 11.27 -20.26 -18.73
CA LYS A 244 10.19 -19.99 -19.71
C LYS A 244 9.29 -18.84 -19.30
N LEU A 245 9.05 -18.66 -18.00
CA LEU A 245 8.25 -17.58 -17.47
C LEU A 245 9.07 -16.30 -17.23
N GLU A 246 10.42 -16.39 -17.35
CA GLU A 246 11.34 -15.27 -17.07
C GLU A 246 11.18 -14.70 -15.66
N ILE A 247 11.00 -15.58 -14.67
CA ILE A 247 10.83 -15.20 -13.26
C ILE A 247 12.07 -15.56 -12.44
N GLN A 248 12.33 -14.79 -11.38
CA GLN A 248 13.53 -14.94 -10.57
C GLN A 248 13.24 -15.47 -9.16
N ASN A 249 12.01 -15.33 -8.67
CA ASN A 249 11.65 -15.69 -7.31
C ASN A 249 10.22 -16.24 -7.19
N LEU A 250 9.92 -16.79 -6.01
CA LEU A 250 8.62 -17.39 -5.71
C LEU A 250 7.48 -16.36 -5.76
N ARG A 251 7.72 -15.10 -5.36
CA ARG A 251 6.71 -14.05 -5.39
C ARG A 251 6.21 -13.78 -6.81
N GLU A 252 7.12 -13.73 -7.78
CA GLU A 252 6.76 -13.60 -9.19
C GLU A 252 6.02 -14.84 -9.69
N CYS A 253 6.41 -16.05 -9.25
CA CYS A 253 5.74 -17.29 -9.55
C CYS A 253 4.28 -17.29 -9.09
N LEU A 254 4.00 -16.79 -7.88
CA LEU A 254 2.65 -16.74 -7.30
C LEU A 254 1.68 -15.89 -8.12
N ARG A 255 2.16 -14.90 -8.88
CA ARG A 255 1.31 -14.10 -9.79
C ARG A 255 0.65 -14.94 -10.88
N TYR A 256 1.24 -16.08 -11.24
CA TYR A 256 0.68 -17.00 -12.24
C TYR A 256 -0.51 -17.83 -11.72
N SER A 257 -0.90 -17.66 -10.44
CA SER A 257 -2.11 -18.30 -9.88
C SER A 257 -3.37 -17.96 -10.69
N CYS A 258 -3.44 -16.76 -11.25
CA CYS A 258 -4.56 -16.32 -12.09
C CYS A 258 -4.79 -17.15 -13.38
N PHE A 259 -3.83 -17.98 -13.80
CA PHE A 259 -3.98 -18.89 -14.94
C PHE A 259 -4.59 -20.25 -14.56
N PHE A 260 -4.84 -20.50 -13.28
CA PHE A 260 -5.40 -21.77 -12.77
C PHE A 260 -6.80 -21.62 -12.17
N ASN A 261 -7.35 -20.40 -12.18
CA ASN A 261 -8.71 -20.08 -11.72
C ASN A 261 -9.70 -20.13 -12.88
#